data_41c79d3376908be7cfef0f273de6e6fb
#
_entry.id   41c79d3376908be7cfef0f273de6e6fb
#
_cell.length_a   1.000
_cell.length_b   1.000
_cell.length_c   1.000
_cell.angle_alpha   90.00
_cell.angle_beta   90.00
_cell.angle_gamma   90.00
#
_symmetry.space_group_name_H-M   'P 1'
#
loop_
_entity.id
_entity.type
_entity.pdbx_description
1 polymer ?
#
loop_
_entity_poly.entity_id
_entity_poly.type
_entity_poly.pdbx_seq_one_letter_code
_entity_poly.pdbx_strand_id
1 'polypeptide(L)'
;MSEPDDKRDTSLASDGRFEEMLKRVNYAPGMLLGIEATLAEQDYHRRRATRHGYWLHGAGTVAGLRVSLQSKDPGNDTENVRVRLVVSPGIGVDGLGRELSVAEPYCVDLGAWLTTQHEEPERWNALIRDGYAADDNLLWLKVTMRYQDCASGLQPVLATELNAGTDPVQPSRVADCVLFELVAERPDDAPAEEHLFAAHARIRPYDEIEDKLGERERAQVEAATGGARAQLELGARLLHSLGDDN
;
A
#
# COMPACT_ATOMS: atom_id res chain seq x y z
N MET A 1 28.59 -1.56 -21.83
CA MET A 1 28.00 -1.20 -20.51
C MET A 1 26.64 -1.88 -20.53
N SER A 2 26.61 -3.14 -20.08
CA SER A 2 25.41 -3.97 -20.10
C SER A 2 24.53 -3.52 -18.95
N GLU A 3 23.25 -3.23 -19.24
CA GLU A 3 22.23 -3.02 -18.23
C GLU A 3 22.22 -4.21 -17.26
N PRO A 4 22.14 -3.98 -15.95
CA PRO A 4 21.92 -5.07 -15.01
C PRO A 4 20.54 -5.68 -15.33
N ASP A 5 20.58 -6.93 -15.76
CA ASP A 5 19.42 -7.78 -16.03
C ASP A 5 18.51 -7.79 -14.78
N ASP A 6 17.43 -7.02 -14.85
CA ASP A 6 16.48 -6.82 -13.76
C ASP A 6 15.59 -8.07 -13.58
N LYS A 7 16.22 -9.16 -13.15
CA LYS A 7 15.52 -10.41 -12.81
C LYS A 7 14.66 -10.30 -11.53
N ARG A 8 14.65 -9.14 -10.87
CA ARG A 8 13.89 -8.90 -9.62
C ARG A 8 12.43 -8.55 -9.84
N ASP A 9 12.05 -8.16 -11.05
CA ASP A 9 10.67 -7.72 -11.35
C ASP A 9 9.72 -8.86 -11.73
N THR A 10 10.23 -10.06 -11.99
CA THR A 10 9.40 -11.18 -12.43
C THR A 10 8.47 -11.74 -11.34
N SER A 11 8.83 -11.60 -10.06
CA SER A 11 7.99 -12.05 -8.96
C SER A 11 6.78 -11.13 -8.74
N LEU A 12 6.96 -9.83 -8.90
CA LEU A 12 5.89 -8.84 -8.77
C LEU A 12 4.94 -8.83 -9.97
N ALA A 13 5.45 -9.11 -11.16
CA ALA A 13 4.64 -9.20 -12.38
C ALA A 13 3.65 -10.37 -12.35
N SER A 14 3.92 -11.43 -11.57
CA SER A 14 3.00 -12.56 -11.42
C SER A 14 1.82 -12.27 -10.52
N ASP A 15 1.93 -11.32 -9.60
CA ASP A 15 0.88 -11.00 -8.63
C ASP A 15 -0.39 -10.46 -9.30
N GLY A 16 -0.26 -9.74 -10.41
CA GLY A 16 -1.40 -9.24 -11.21
C GLY A 16 -2.11 -10.26 -12.11
N ARG A 17 -1.65 -11.52 -12.15
CA ARG A 17 -2.25 -12.54 -13.02
C ARG A 17 -3.40 -13.28 -12.33
N PHE A 18 -4.50 -12.58 -12.09
CA PHE A 18 -5.65 -13.12 -11.36
C PHE A 18 -6.41 -14.23 -12.09
N GLU A 19 -6.35 -14.27 -13.41
CA GLU A 19 -7.08 -15.23 -14.25
C GLU A 19 -6.40 -16.61 -14.33
N GLU A 20 -5.11 -16.69 -14.05
CA GLU A 20 -4.39 -17.95 -14.11
C GLU A 20 -4.81 -18.90 -12.99
N MET A 21 -5.02 -20.16 -13.34
CA MET A 21 -5.28 -21.22 -12.36
C MET A 21 -4.05 -21.42 -11.47
N LEU A 22 -4.24 -21.28 -10.16
CA LEU A 22 -3.18 -21.55 -9.19
C LEU A 22 -2.87 -23.04 -9.10
N LYS A 23 -1.60 -23.38 -9.18
CA LYS A 23 -1.09 -24.75 -9.03
C LYS A 23 -0.19 -24.82 -7.81
N ARG A 24 -0.42 -25.76 -6.94
CA ARG A 24 0.43 -26.05 -5.78
C ARG A 24 1.29 -27.28 -6.04
N VAL A 25 2.41 -27.37 -5.34
CA VAL A 25 3.25 -28.58 -5.37
C VAL A 25 2.50 -29.73 -4.71
N ASN A 26 2.53 -30.90 -5.33
CA ASN A 26 1.96 -32.11 -4.77
C ASN A 26 3.10 -32.99 -4.22
N TYR A 27 3.26 -32.98 -2.90
CA TYR A 27 4.31 -33.73 -2.22
C TYR A 27 3.95 -35.23 -2.15
N ALA A 28 4.85 -36.07 -2.63
CA ALA A 28 4.71 -37.51 -2.56
C ALA A 28 6.01 -38.17 -2.02
N PRO A 29 5.93 -39.31 -1.33
CA PRO A 29 7.12 -40.02 -0.87
C PRO A 29 8.05 -40.37 -2.04
N GLY A 30 9.35 -40.11 -1.88
CA GLY A 30 10.37 -40.34 -2.91
C GLY A 30 10.53 -39.22 -3.95
N MET A 31 9.76 -38.16 -3.86
CA MET A 31 9.91 -36.97 -4.73
C MET A 31 11.14 -36.16 -4.35
N LEU A 32 11.94 -35.79 -5.33
CA LEU A 32 13.04 -34.84 -5.15
C LEU A 32 12.48 -33.43 -5.17
N LEU A 33 12.74 -32.68 -4.12
CA LEU A 33 12.35 -31.29 -4.01
C LEU A 33 13.53 -30.39 -4.41
N GLY A 34 13.45 -29.82 -5.61
CA GLY A 34 14.39 -28.81 -6.08
C GLY A 34 13.95 -27.40 -5.68
N ILE A 35 14.82 -26.43 -5.96
CA ILE A 35 14.54 -25.01 -5.72
C ILE A 35 13.27 -24.54 -6.45
N GLU A 36 13.02 -25.06 -7.65
CA GLU A 36 11.83 -24.72 -8.45
C GLU A 36 10.53 -25.11 -7.74
N ALA A 37 10.49 -26.30 -7.11
CA ALA A 37 9.33 -26.73 -6.34
C ALA A 37 9.09 -25.82 -5.12
N THR A 38 10.17 -25.40 -4.44
CA THR A 38 10.07 -24.49 -3.30
C THR A 38 9.58 -23.12 -3.72
N LEU A 39 10.10 -22.58 -4.82
CA LEU A 39 9.66 -21.28 -5.37
C LEU A 39 8.20 -21.34 -5.83
N ALA A 40 7.78 -22.44 -6.49
CA ALA A 40 6.39 -22.63 -6.93
C ALA A 40 5.41 -22.70 -5.74
N GLU A 41 5.82 -23.29 -4.61
CA GLU A 41 5.01 -23.34 -3.39
C GLU A 41 4.87 -21.95 -2.75
N GLN A 42 5.97 -21.20 -2.67
CA GLN A 42 5.94 -19.80 -2.19
C GLN A 42 5.05 -18.93 -3.08
N ASP A 43 5.20 -19.03 -4.39
CA ASP A 43 4.39 -18.30 -5.35
C ASP A 43 2.90 -18.64 -5.22
N TYR A 44 2.56 -19.90 -5.06
CA TYR A 44 1.18 -20.34 -4.82
C TYR A 44 0.57 -19.66 -3.60
N HIS A 45 1.26 -19.66 -2.46
CA HIS A 45 0.76 -19.07 -1.22
C HIS A 45 0.64 -17.55 -1.32
N ARG A 46 1.65 -16.90 -1.89
CA ARG A 46 1.64 -15.46 -2.10
C ARG A 46 0.48 -15.04 -3.00
N ARG A 47 0.35 -15.65 -4.18
CA ARG A 47 -0.74 -15.35 -5.13
C ARG A 47 -2.12 -15.66 -4.56
N ARG A 48 -2.25 -16.66 -3.71
CA ARG A 48 -3.52 -16.95 -3.03
C ARG A 48 -3.87 -15.85 -2.04
N ALA A 49 -2.89 -15.34 -1.29
CA ALA A 49 -3.09 -14.24 -0.34
C ALA A 49 -3.44 -12.94 -1.07
N THR A 50 -2.71 -12.60 -2.13
CA THR A 50 -2.98 -11.39 -2.92
C THR A 50 -4.35 -11.43 -3.59
N ARG A 51 -4.77 -12.56 -4.15
CA ARG A 51 -6.14 -12.74 -4.67
C ARG A 51 -7.20 -12.53 -3.61
N HIS A 52 -6.97 -13.05 -2.41
CA HIS A 52 -7.89 -12.85 -1.30
C HIS A 52 -8.00 -11.37 -0.95
N GLY A 53 -6.86 -10.69 -0.79
CA GLY A 53 -6.83 -9.23 -0.54
C GLY A 53 -7.55 -8.44 -1.63
N TYR A 54 -7.24 -8.72 -2.88
CA TYR A 54 -7.81 -8.02 -4.03
C TYR A 54 -9.33 -8.19 -4.13
N TRP A 55 -9.82 -9.44 -4.07
CA TRP A 55 -11.24 -9.71 -4.32
C TRP A 55 -12.15 -9.41 -3.13
N LEU A 56 -11.65 -9.58 -1.89
CA LEU A 56 -12.49 -9.42 -0.70
C LEU A 56 -12.33 -8.05 -0.02
N HIS A 57 -11.17 -7.41 -0.16
CA HIS A 57 -10.90 -6.15 0.52
C HIS A 57 -10.79 -4.97 -0.46
N GLY A 58 -10.33 -5.21 -1.68
CA GLY A 58 -9.99 -4.16 -2.62
C GLY A 58 -8.78 -3.33 -2.14
N ALA A 59 -8.43 -2.29 -2.89
CA ALA A 59 -7.34 -1.39 -2.53
C ALA A 59 -7.80 -0.32 -1.53
N GLY A 60 -6.92 0.03 -0.58
CA GLY A 60 -7.18 1.14 0.33
C GLY A 60 -6.60 0.93 1.73
N THR A 61 -6.92 1.87 2.61
CA THR A 61 -6.52 1.85 4.02
C THR A 61 -7.44 0.95 4.83
N VAL A 62 -6.87 -0.01 5.53
CA VAL A 62 -7.60 -0.90 6.45
C VAL A 62 -7.66 -0.29 7.84
N ALA A 63 -6.51 0.16 8.36
CA ALA A 63 -6.42 0.77 9.69
C ALA A 63 -5.21 1.70 9.79
N GLY A 64 -5.31 2.76 10.57
CA GLY A 64 -4.22 3.72 10.75
C GLY A 64 -3.94 4.52 9.50
N LEU A 65 -2.65 4.68 9.15
CA LEU A 65 -2.15 5.41 7.95
C LEU A 65 -2.67 6.85 7.86
N ARG A 66 -2.87 7.49 9.01
CA ARG A 66 -3.34 8.87 9.06
C ARG A 66 -2.21 9.81 8.63
N VAL A 67 -2.52 10.65 7.67
CA VAL A 67 -1.63 11.73 7.22
C VAL A 67 -1.89 12.96 8.05
N SER A 68 -0.83 13.55 8.59
CA SER A 68 -0.90 14.79 9.36
C SER A 68 0.29 15.68 9.02
N LEU A 69 0.07 16.98 9.11
CA LEU A 69 1.12 17.99 9.01
C LEU A 69 1.51 18.41 10.42
N GLN A 70 2.81 18.39 10.69
CA GLN A 70 3.39 18.88 11.93
C GLN A 70 4.30 20.06 11.60
N SER A 71 4.00 21.22 12.11
CA SER A 71 4.92 22.35 12.09
C SER A 71 5.75 22.31 13.37
N LYS A 72 7.05 22.27 13.24
CA LYS A 72 7.93 22.53 14.36
C LYS A 72 8.16 24.05 14.39
N ASP A 73 7.47 24.71 15.29
CA ASP A 73 7.70 26.13 15.53
C ASP A 73 9.10 26.30 16.18
N PRO A 74 10.05 26.94 15.53
CA PRO A 74 11.38 27.16 16.09
C PRO A 74 11.41 28.28 17.15
N GLY A 75 10.28 28.66 17.71
CA GLY A 75 10.16 29.83 18.58
C GLY A 75 9.94 31.10 17.77
N ASN A 76 10.60 32.21 18.09
CA ASN A 76 10.41 33.48 17.41
C ASN A 76 11.00 33.61 15.99
N ASP A 77 11.46 32.50 15.38
CA ASP A 77 12.07 32.53 14.06
C ASP A 77 11.03 32.07 13.01
N THR A 78 10.31 33.06 12.47
CA THR A 78 9.27 32.85 11.44
C THR A 78 9.84 32.48 10.07
N GLU A 79 11.15 32.57 9.85
CA GLU A 79 11.80 32.29 8.56
C GLU A 79 12.17 30.82 8.39
N ASN A 80 12.15 30.00 9.46
CA ASN A 80 12.59 28.59 9.43
C ASN A 80 11.51 27.60 9.90
N VAL A 81 10.24 27.83 9.60
CA VAL A 81 9.18 26.88 9.91
C VAL A 81 9.39 25.59 9.11
N ARG A 82 9.80 24.51 9.78
CA ARG A 82 9.89 23.19 9.16
C ARG A 82 8.54 22.50 9.26
N VAL A 83 7.94 22.27 8.12
CA VAL A 83 6.71 21.47 8.02
C VAL A 83 7.08 20.04 7.70
N ARG A 84 6.62 19.12 8.53
CA ARG A 84 6.78 17.68 8.34
C ARG A 84 5.44 17.05 8.03
N LEU A 85 5.42 16.24 7.00
CA LEU A 85 4.31 15.31 6.76
C LEU A 85 4.61 14.03 7.52
N VAL A 86 3.65 13.59 8.32
CA VAL A 86 3.75 12.36 9.12
C VAL A 86 2.62 11.42 8.72
N VAL A 87 2.98 10.18 8.42
CA VAL A 87 2.03 9.08 8.24
C VAL A 87 2.11 8.18 9.45
N SER A 88 0.99 7.96 10.13
CA SER A 88 0.94 7.09 11.31
C SER A 88 1.11 5.62 10.92
N PRO A 89 1.53 4.75 11.87
CA PRO A 89 1.49 3.31 11.67
C PRO A 89 0.11 2.84 11.22
N GLY A 90 0.09 1.76 10.45
CA GLY A 90 -1.18 1.22 9.96
C GLY A 90 -1.01 0.14 8.91
N ILE A 91 -2.12 -0.30 8.38
CA ILE A 91 -2.21 -1.37 7.39
C ILE A 91 -3.10 -0.92 6.24
N GLY A 92 -2.67 -1.24 5.03
CA GLY A 92 -3.45 -1.04 3.80
C GLY A 92 -3.35 -2.24 2.88
N VAL A 93 -4.09 -2.20 1.80
CA VAL A 93 -4.03 -3.17 0.70
C VAL A 93 -3.81 -2.38 -0.59
N ASP A 94 -2.84 -2.80 -1.38
CA ASP A 94 -2.55 -2.15 -2.67
C ASP A 94 -3.49 -2.62 -3.79
N GLY A 95 -3.37 -1.99 -4.98
CA GLY A 95 -4.19 -2.32 -6.15
C GLY A 95 -4.04 -3.75 -6.67
N LEU A 96 -3.07 -4.50 -6.21
CA LEU A 96 -2.86 -5.92 -6.53
C LEU A 96 -3.29 -6.86 -5.39
N GLY A 97 -3.83 -6.33 -4.30
CA GLY A 97 -4.27 -7.13 -3.15
C GLY A 97 -3.14 -7.51 -2.19
N ARG A 98 -1.98 -6.84 -2.27
CA ARG A 98 -0.86 -7.08 -1.35
C ARG A 98 -1.04 -6.26 -0.08
N GLU A 99 -0.75 -6.88 1.05
CA GLU A 99 -0.77 -6.19 2.33
C GLU A 99 0.40 -5.20 2.43
N LEU A 100 0.09 -4.00 2.89
CA LEU A 100 1.04 -2.91 3.15
C LEU A 100 1.03 -2.63 4.64
N SER A 101 2.07 -3.06 5.35
CA SER A 101 2.17 -2.88 6.80
C SER A 101 3.24 -1.85 7.15
N VAL A 102 2.83 -0.82 7.89
CA VAL A 102 3.68 0.27 8.37
C VAL A 102 3.72 0.20 9.89
N ALA A 103 4.83 -0.30 10.44
CA ALA A 103 4.98 -0.52 11.87
C ALA A 103 5.33 0.76 12.66
N GLU A 104 6.05 1.69 12.02
CA GLU A 104 6.53 2.93 12.63
C GLU A 104 6.05 4.15 11.87
N PRO A 105 5.93 5.33 12.51
CA PRO A 105 5.55 6.54 11.82
C PRO A 105 6.57 6.90 10.73
N TYR A 106 6.08 7.18 9.53
CA TYR A 106 6.90 7.68 8.45
C TYR A 106 6.84 9.22 8.43
N CYS A 107 7.98 9.87 8.27
CA CYS A 107 8.08 11.33 8.33
C CYS A 107 8.88 11.88 7.16
N VAL A 108 8.32 12.88 6.47
CA VAL A 108 8.97 13.59 5.37
C VAL A 108 9.07 15.07 5.72
N ASP A 109 10.25 15.66 5.61
CA ASP A 109 10.44 17.09 5.64
C ASP A 109 10.01 17.68 4.30
N LEU A 110 8.87 18.39 4.28
CA LEU A 110 8.30 18.93 3.04
C LEU A 110 9.17 20.03 2.42
N GLY A 111 9.89 20.81 3.23
CA GLY A 111 10.79 21.81 2.72
C GLY A 111 11.97 21.21 1.95
N ALA A 112 12.60 20.19 2.54
CA ALA A 112 13.69 19.48 1.89
C ALA A 112 13.19 18.73 0.63
N TRP A 113 12.02 18.12 0.70
CA TRP A 113 11.41 17.46 -0.45
C TRP A 113 11.12 18.43 -1.59
N LEU A 114 10.52 19.61 -1.32
CA LEU A 114 10.26 20.64 -2.32
C LEU A 114 11.55 21.18 -2.96
N THR A 115 12.60 21.34 -2.16
CA THR A 115 13.91 21.75 -2.66
C THR A 115 14.43 20.75 -3.68
N THR A 116 14.35 19.44 -3.36
CA THR A 116 14.76 18.40 -4.30
C THR A 116 13.91 18.39 -5.59
N GLN A 117 12.59 18.64 -5.49
CA GLN A 117 11.76 18.76 -6.70
C GLN A 117 12.17 19.97 -7.55
N HIS A 118 12.53 21.07 -6.91
CA HIS A 118 12.92 22.30 -7.59
C HIS A 118 14.28 22.19 -8.33
N GLU A 119 15.17 21.32 -7.88
CA GLU A 119 16.46 21.06 -8.54
C GLU A 119 16.30 20.44 -9.93
N GLU A 120 15.17 19.78 -10.20
CA GLU A 120 14.85 19.17 -11.49
C GLU A 120 13.69 19.92 -12.19
N PRO A 121 13.96 20.73 -13.21
CA PRO A 121 12.94 21.59 -13.83
C PRO A 121 11.71 20.84 -14.37
N GLU A 122 11.90 19.62 -14.87
CA GLU A 122 10.80 18.80 -15.38
C GLU A 122 9.86 18.36 -14.25
N ARG A 123 10.42 17.92 -13.12
CA ARG A 123 9.64 17.53 -11.94
C ARG A 123 8.93 18.72 -11.32
N TRP A 124 9.62 19.85 -11.24
CA TRP A 124 9.02 21.10 -10.73
C TRP A 124 7.84 21.55 -11.56
N ASN A 125 8.01 21.58 -12.89
CA ASN A 125 6.92 21.98 -13.79
C ASN A 125 5.73 21.00 -13.73
N ALA A 126 5.97 19.69 -13.60
CA ALA A 126 4.92 18.72 -13.41
C ALA A 126 4.19 18.94 -12.09
N LEU A 127 4.92 19.16 -10.99
CA LEU A 127 4.35 19.43 -9.67
C LEU A 127 3.44 20.66 -9.68
N ILE A 128 3.87 21.75 -10.31
CA ILE A 128 3.07 22.96 -10.42
C ILE A 128 1.84 22.74 -11.32
N ARG A 129 2.00 22.08 -12.45
CA ARG A 129 0.91 21.82 -13.39
C ARG A 129 -0.19 20.96 -12.74
N ASP A 130 0.22 19.89 -12.06
CA ASP A 130 -0.70 18.84 -11.62
C ASP A 130 -1.23 19.08 -10.19
N GLY A 131 -0.49 19.82 -9.36
CA GLY A 131 -0.84 20.00 -7.95
C GLY A 131 -1.19 21.43 -7.52
N TYR A 132 -0.75 22.46 -8.25
CA TYR A 132 -0.97 23.82 -7.80
C TYR A 132 -2.30 24.38 -8.29
N ALA A 133 -3.14 24.81 -7.35
CA ALA A 133 -4.38 25.53 -7.60
C ALA A 133 -4.15 27.04 -7.37
N ALA A 134 -4.10 27.82 -8.47
CA ALA A 134 -3.77 29.24 -8.43
C ALA A 134 -4.87 30.08 -7.72
N ASP A 135 -6.12 29.67 -7.84
CA ASP A 135 -7.27 30.37 -7.26
C ASP A 135 -7.23 30.37 -5.73
N ASP A 136 -6.80 29.26 -5.14
CA ASP A 136 -6.74 29.07 -3.69
C ASP A 136 -5.32 29.26 -3.13
N ASN A 137 -4.33 29.41 -3.98
CA ASN A 137 -2.91 29.44 -3.62
C ASN A 137 -2.47 28.20 -2.82
N LEU A 138 -2.98 27.03 -3.20
CA LEU A 138 -2.74 25.76 -2.54
C LEU A 138 -1.97 24.81 -3.44
N LEU A 139 -1.04 24.06 -2.84
CA LEU A 139 -0.40 22.93 -3.48
C LEU A 139 -0.99 21.62 -2.93
N TRP A 140 -1.66 20.88 -3.78
CA TRP A 140 -2.26 19.60 -3.45
C TRP A 140 -1.27 18.46 -3.66
N LEU A 141 -1.08 17.67 -2.61
CA LEU A 141 -0.19 16.51 -2.61
C LEU A 141 -0.96 15.29 -2.12
N LYS A 142 -0.95 14.25 -2.92
CA LYS A 142 -1.48 12.92 -2.56
C LYS A 142 -0.35 12.09 -2.00
N VAL A 143 -0.56 11.49 -0.83
CA VAL A 143 0.34 10.48 -0.27
C VAL A 143 -0.07 9.14 -0.82
N THR A 144 0.79 8.52 -1.59
CA THR A 144 0.60 7.17 -2.11
C THR A 144 1.57 6.21 -1.43
N MET A 145 1.21 4.95 -1.39
CA MET A 145 2.09 3.89 -0.91
C MET A 145 1.99 2.68 -1.82
N ARG A 146 3.12 2.00 -1.99
CA ARG A 146 3.19 0.77 -2.78
C ARG A 146 4.07 -0.27 -2.11
N TYR A 147 3.80 -1.52 -2.41
CA TYR A 147 4.61 -2.65 -2.00
C TYR A 147 5.98 -2.62 -2.68
N GLN A 148 7.00 -3.00 -1.93
CA GLN A 148 8.35 -3.16 -2.43
C GLN A 148 9.04 -4.32 -1.74
N ASP A 149 9.66 -5.20 -2.54
CA ASP A 149 10.56 -6.24 -2.04
C ASP A 149 11.90 -5.62 -1.63
N CYS A 150 12.29 -5.84 -0.38
CA CYS A 150 13.59 -5.41 0.15
C CYS A 150 14.48 -6.62 0.42
N ALA A 151 15.48 -6.79 -0.43
CA ALA A 151 16.46 -7.86 -0.26
C ALA A 151 17.31 -7.63 1.01
N SER A 152 17.46 -8.66 1.84
CA SER A 152 18.17 -8.59 3.12
C SER A 152 18.90 -9.89 3.44
N GLY A 153 19.74 -9.88 4.49
CA GLY A 153 20.41 -11.07 4.97
C GLY A 153 21.41 -11.61 3.97
N LEU A 154 22.42 -10.82 3.61
CA LEU A 154 23.48 -11.25 2.70
C LEU A 154 24.19 -12.51 3.23
N GLN A 155 24.27 -13.55 2.40
CA GLN A 155 24.97 -14.80 2.72
C GLN A 155 25.89 -15.20 1.57
N PRO A 156 27.06 -15.79 1.87
CA PRO A 156 27.88 -16.42 0.88
C PRO A 156 27.12 -17.58 0.22
N VAL A 157 27.13 -17.63 -1.10
CA VAL A 157 26.62 -18.76 -1.86
C VAL A 157 27.77 -19.51 -2.51
N LEU A 158 27.65 -20.81 -2.64
CA LEU A 158 28.63 -21.58 -3.40
C LEU A 158 28.53 -21.14 -4.86
N ALA A 159 29.69 -20.76 -5.43
CA ALA A 159 29.76 -20.36 -6.82
C ALA A 159 29.20 -21.46 -7.72
N THR A 160 28.26 -21.12 -8.56
CA THR A 160 27.70 -22.05 -9.57
C THR A 160 28.65 -22.22 -10.74
N GLU A 161 29.63 -21.32 -10.90
CA GLU A 161 30.65 -21.38 -11.95
C GLU A 161 32.07 -21.29 -11.34
N LEU A 162 32.97 -22.16 -11.77
CA LEU A 162 34.34 -22.30 -11.27
C LEU A 162 35.25 -21.05 -11.47
N ASN A 163 34.81 -20.01 -12.17
CA ASN A 163 35.55 -18.81 -12.50
C ASN A 163 34.90 -17.48 -12.08
N ALA A 164 33.90 -17.49 -11.24
CA ALA A 164 33.33 -16.25 -10.70
C ALA A 164 34.30 -15.68 -9.64
N GLY A 165 35.19 -14.82 -10.09
CA GLY A 165 36.26 -14.22 -9.27
C GLY A 165 35.82 -13.16 -8.24
N THR A 166 34.59 -13.20 -7.78
CA THR A 166 34.07 -12.34 -6.69
C THR A 166 33.33 -13.21 -5.71
N ASP A 167 33.51 -13.00 -4.42
CA ASP A 167 32.75 -13.67 -3.37
C ASP A 167 31.26 -13.58 -3.69
N PRO A 168 30.61 -14.67 -4.09
CA PRO A 168 29.19 -14.64 -4.46
C PRO A 168 28.37 -14.50 -3.19
N VAL A 169 28.00 -13.28 -2.89
CA VAL A 169 27.11 -12.96 -1.77
C VAL A 169 25.73 -12.64 -2.34
N GLN A 170 24.71 -13.33 -1.86
CA GLN A 170 23.33 -13.08 -2.27
C GLN A 170 22.43 -12.87 -1.07
N PRO A 171 21.36 -12.08 -1.22
CA PRO A 171 20.36 -11.94 -0.17
C PRO A 171 19.63 -13.27 0.04
N SER A 172 19.61 -13.69 1.30
CA SER A 172 18.93 -14.93 1.72
C SER A 172 17.49 -14.70 2.18
N ARG A 173 17.07 -13.45 2.31
CA ARG A 173 15.75 -13.03 2.74
C ARG A 173 15.25 -11.89 1.86
N VAL A 174 13.94 -11.83 1.71
CA VAL A 174 13.22 -10.69 1.18
C VAL A 174 12.27 -10.23 2.28
N ALA A 175 12.31 -8.95 2.60
CA ALA A 175 11.39 -8.32 3.53
C ALA A 175 10.31 -7.56 2.74
N ASP A 176 9.07 -7.66 3.21
CA ASP A 176 7.97 -6.86 2.70
C ASP A 176 8.15 -5.42 3.18
N CYS A 177 8.41 -4.52 2.25
CA CYS A 177 8.61 -3.11 2.50
C CYS A 177 7.49 -2.28 1.88
N VAL A 178 7.36 -1.05 2.35
CA VAL A 178 6.43 -0.07 1.80
C VAL A 178 7.22 1.14 1.34
N LEU A 179 6.99 1.57 0.12
CA LEU A 179 7.50 2.82 -0.41
C LEU A 179 6.38 3.86 -0.38
N PHE A 180 6.66 5.00 0.28
CA PHE A 180 5.79 6.17 0.25
C PHE A 180 6.25 7.14 -0.83
N GLU A 181 5.29 7.69 -1.57
CA GLU A 181 5.53 8.71 -2.58
C GLU A 181 4.57 9.88 -2.39
N LEU A 182 5.06 11.08 -2.64
CA LEU A 182 4.24 12.29 -2.73
C LEU A 182 4.00 12.60 -4.19
N VAL A 183 2.74 12.58 -4.59
CA VAL A 183 2.30 12.85 -5.97
C VAL A 183 1.51 14.15 -5.97
N ALA A 184 1.85 15.04 -6.89
CA ALA A 184 1.08 16.25 -7.12
C ALA A 184 -0.21 15.88 -7.88
N GLU A 185 -1.36 16.08 -7.25
CA GLU A 185 -2.65 15.72 -7.84
C GLU A 185 -3.75 16.55 -7.16
N ARG A 186 -4.50 17.30 -7.95
CA ARG A 186 -5.67 18.03 -7.44
C ARG A 186 -6.84 17.06 -7.26
N PRO A 187 -7.70 17.24 -6.25
CA PRO A 187 -8.81 16.35 -5.99
C PRO A 187 -9.78 16.18 -7.17
N ASP A 188 -9.97 17.24 -7.96
CA ASP A 188 -10.87 17.25 -9.12
C ASP A 188 -10.30 16.49 -10.33
N ASP A 189 -8.98 16.28 -10.37
CA ASP A 189 -8.28 15.59 -11.43
C ASP A 189 -8.07 14.10 -11.10
N ALA A 190 -8.44 13.67 -9.90
CA ALA A 190 -8.28 12.28 -9.49
C ALA A 190 -9.10 11.36 -10.40
N PRO A 191 -8.49 10.38 -11.06
CA PRO A 191 -9.22 9.43 -11.89
C PRO A 191 -10.23 8.67 -11.02
N ALA A 192 -11.44 8.49 -11.53
CA ALA A 192 -12.40 7.61 -10.89
C ALA A 192 -11.76 6.22 -10.75
N GLU A 193 -11.66 5.71 -9.52
CA GLU A 193 -11.15 4.37 -9.29
C GLU A 193 -12.12 3.35 -9.91
N GLU A 194 -11.80 2.90 -11.14
CA GLU A 194 -12.48 1.77 -11.75
C GLU A 194 -12.00 0.49 -11.05
N HIS A 195 -12.81 -0.01 -10.14
CA HIS A 195 -12.59 -1.32 -9.56
C HIS A 195 -13.15 -2.40 -10.49
N LEU A 196 -12.34 -3.43 -10.83
CA LEU A 196 -12.79 -4.57 -11.65
C LEU A 196 -14.04 -5.28 -11.07
N PHE A 197 -14.25 -5.14 -9.77
CA PHE A 197 -15.39 -5.64 -9.01
C PHE A 197 -16.10 -4.50 -8.29
N ALA A 198 -16.33 -3.38 -8.99
CA ALA A 198 -17.10 -2.26 -8.46
C ALA A 198 -18.52 -2.66 -8.00
N ALA A 199 -19.02 -3.78 -8.51
CA ALA A 199 -20.28 -4.39 -8.09
C ALA A 199 -20.18 -5.19 -6.78
N HIS A 200 -19.00 -5.54 -6.30
CA HIS A 200 -18.90 -6.11 -4.96
C HIS A 200 -18.98 -4.97 -3.96
N ALA A 201 -20.09 -4.96 -3.26
CA ALA A 201 -20.41 -3.96 -2.26
C ALA A 201 -19.20 -3.75 -1.32
N ARG A 202 -18.49 -2.64 -1.49
CA ARG A 202 -17.56 -2.17 -0.48
C ARG A 202 -18.34 -2.06 0.82
N ILE A 203 -17.74 -2.49 1.93
CA ILE A 203 -18.28 -2.18 3.24
C ILE A 203 -18.30 -0.65 3.35
N ARG A 204 -19.49 -0.07 3.20
CA ARG A 204 -19.66 1.39 3.18
C ARG A 204 -19.25 1.99 4.52
N PRO A 205 -18.72 3.22 4.55
CA PRO A 205 -18.54 3.98 5.78
C PRO A 205 -19.84 4.08 6.57
N TYR A 206 -19.74 4.24 7.89
CA TYR A 206 -20.93 4.27 8.76
C TYR A 206 -21.89 5.42 8.44
N ASP A 207 -21.34 6.58 8.12
CA ASP A 207 -22.09 7.78 7.72
C ASP A 207 -22.92 7.60 6.44
N GLU A 208 -22.48 6.76 5.51
CA GLU A 208 -23.22 6.45 4.29
C GLU A 208 -24.37 5.46 4.51
N ILE A 209 -24.35 4.71 5.61
CA ILE A 209 -25.37 3.70 5.93
C ILE A 209 -26.24 4.07 7.11
N GLU A 210 -25.96 5.18 7.80
CA GLU A 210 -26.65 5.59 9.01
C GLU A 210 -28.16 5.73 8.80
N ASP A 211 -28.59 6.23 7.65
CA ASP A 211 -30.00 6.39 7.29
C ASP A 211 -30.71 5.05 7.06
N LYS A 212 -29.97 3.98 6.82
CA LYS A 212 -30.50 2.63 6.61
C LYS A 212 -30.67 1.84 7.91
N LEU A 213 -30.06 2.31 9.00
CA LEU A 213 -30.19 1.68 10.30
C LEU A 213 -31.59 1.87 10.89
N GLY A 214 -32.12 0.80 11.45
CA GLY A 214 -33.35 0.89 12.25
C GLY A 214 -33.10 1.71 13.54
N GLU A 215 -34.17 2.30 14.09
CA GLU A 215 -34.09 3.11 15.32
C GLU A 215 -33.38 2.39 16.48
N ARG A 216 -33.60 1.08 16.61
CA ARG A 216 -32.97 0.25 17.65
C ARG A 216 -31.46 0.11 17.45
N GLU A 217 -31.03 -0.13 16.22
CA GLU A 217 -29.61 -0.29 15.89
C GLU A 217 -28.87 1.03 16.12
N ARG A 218 -29.46 2.13 15.63
CA ARG A 218 -28.91 3.48 15.82
C ARG A 218 -28.75 3.80 17.30
N ALA A 219 -29.79 3.56 18.10
CA ALA A 219 -29.74 3.79 19.54
C ALA A 219 -28.67 2.93 20.24
N GLN A 220 -28.44 1.70 19.77
CA GLN A 220 -27.38 0.84 20.33
C GLN A 220 -25.98 1.37 20.01
N VAL A 221 -25.77 1.84 18.77
CA VAL A 221 -24.47 2.43 18.38
C VAL A 221 -24.22 3.74 19.14
N GLU A 222 -25.24 4.60 19.27
CA GLU A 222 -25.12 5.87 20.01
C GLU A 222 -24.85 5.68 21.49
N ALA A 223 -25.46 4.67 22.10
CA ALA A 223 -25.28 4.38 23.52
C ALA A 223 -23.93 3.71 23.83
N ALA A 224 -23.29 3.12 22.85
CA ALA A 224 -22.01 2.42 23.01
C ALA A 224 -20.81 3.36 22.91
N THR A 225 -19.74 3.03 23.61
CA THR A 225 -18.47 3.79 23.59
C THR A 225 -17.28 2.88 23.35
N GLY A 226 -16.18 3.46 22.86
CA GLY A 226 -14.92 2.75 22.66
C GLY A 226 -15.02 1.54 21.73
N GLY A 227 -14.45 0.42 22.11
CA GLY A 227 -14.40 -0.81 21.30
C GLY A 227 -15.77 -1.42 21.01
N ALA A 228 -16.73 -1.29 21.93
CA ALA A 228 -18.11 -1.77 21.73
C ALA A 228 -18.82 -0.99 20.61
N ARG A 229 -18.63 0.32 20.55
CA ARG A 229 -19.15 1.15 19.49
C ARG A 229 -18.55 0.75 18.14
N ALA A 230 -17.23 0.58 18.07
CA ALA A 230 -16.54 0.17 16.83
C ALA A 230 -17.03 -1.19 16.31
N GLN A 231 -17.34 -2.15 17.20
CA GLN A 231 -17.91 -3.45 16.82
C GLN A 231 -19.34 -3.32 16.27
N LEU A 232 -20.17 -2.50 16.90
CA LEU A 232 -21.55 -2.28 16.45
C LEU A 232 -21.59 -1.53 15.11
N GLU A 233 -20.74 -0.51 14.94
CA GLU A 233 -20.60 0.20 13.67
C GLU A 233 -20.12 -0.75 12.54
N LEU A 234 -19.11 -1.61 12.82
CA LEU A 234 -18.66 -2.60 11.86
C LEU A 234 -19.74 -3.60 11.50
N GLY A 235 -20.50 -4.08 12.49
CA GLY A 235 -21.62 -5.00 12.28
C GLY A 235 -22.71 -4.37 11.40
N ALA A 236 -23.09 -3.13 11.69
CA ALA A 236 -24.05 -2.37 10.90
C ALA A 236 -23.55 -2.17 9.45
N ARG A 237 -22.28 -1.78 9.27
CA ARG A 237 -21.67 -1.62 7.95
C ARG A 237 -21.70 -2.92 7.14
N LEU A 238 -21.38 -4.05 7.76
CA LEU A 238 -21.42 -5.35 7.09
C LEU A 238 -22.85 -5.72 6.65
N LEU A 239 -23.84 -5.53 7.53
CA LEU A 239 -25.23 -5.89 7.23
C LEU A 239 -25.87 -5.01 6.16
N HIS A 240 -25.63 -3.71 6.22
CA HIS A 240 -26.30 -2.74 5.34
C HIS A 240 -25.55 -2.41 4.06
N SER A 241 -24.27 -2.81 3.94
CA SER A 241 -23.52 -2.69 2.66
C SER A 241 -23.84 -3.83 1.69
N LEU A 242 -24.27 -4.99 2.18
CA LEU A 242 -24.55 -6.18 1.35
C LEU A 242 -25.98 -6.23 0.80
N GLY A 243 -26.84 -5.31 1.20
CA GLY A 243 -28.28 -5.33 0.88
C GLY A 243 -28.73 -4.57 -0.36
N ASP A 244 -27.86 -3.83 -1.03
CA ASP A 244 -28.26 -2.90 -2.10
C ASP A 244 -28.09 -3.45 -3.53
N ASP A 245 -27.62 -4.67 -3.71
CA ASP A 245 -27.34 -5.27 -5.03
C ASP A 245 -28.39 -6.28 -5.50
N ASN A 246 -29.68 -6.12 -5.09
CA ASN A 246 -30.83 -6.87 -5.62
C ASN A 246 -31.76 -5.99 -6.41
#